data_1efc564e0b151bf4908d7d5f997cc257
#
_entry.id   1efc564e0b151bf4908d7d5f997cc257
#
_cell.length_a   1.000
_cell.length_b   1.000
_cell.length_c   1.000
_cell.angle_alpha   90.00
_cell.angle_beta   90.00
_cell.angle_gamma   90.00
#
_symmetry.space_group_name_H-M   'P 1'
#
loop_
_entity.id
_entity.type
_entity.pdbx_description
1 polymer ?
#
loop_
_entity_poly.entity_id
_entity_poly.type
_entity_poly.pdbx_seq_one_letter_code
_entity_poly.pdbx_strand_id
1 'polypeptide(L)'
;VSGGMFVAAALGSICWIVSGVILYKIAEGIERLESLGRDLSETSRLKHSISARDGLLMWSRMLLFTSTLFIPLLIDIPFLTERYQDIFIPYASGIRAAFYGTIWVMSIAMLVSIPISVGAAIYLEEYAKPNRTTKLIQALVTNLAGVPSIVFGMFGLAIFVKQSGFGLGLGPSVLAAGLTMGVMAMPIVVLASQEALRSVPRSLRESAYGVGCTRWQVTKDHVLPSAMPGIMTGTILAMSRIMGEAAPLVVVGATAM
;
A
#
# COMPACT_ATOMS: atom_id res chain seq x y z
N VAL A 1 3.38 24.43 24.62
CA VAL A 1 3.22 23.35 23.61
C VAL A 1 2.52 23.87 22.35
N SER A 2 1.53 24.78 22.47
CA SER A 2 0.81 25.34 21.31
C SER A 2 1.67 26.28 20.43
N GLY A 3 2.66 26.96 21.00
CA GLY A 3 3.52 27.90 20.25
C GLY A 3 4.45 27.24 19.24
N GLY A 4 5.00 26.07 19.54
CA GLY A 4 5.91 25.35 18.64
C GLY A 4 5.22 24.78 17.40
N MET A 5 3.99 24.28 17.55
CA MET A 5 3.20 23.80 16.40
C MET A 5 2.82 24.93 15.43
N PHE A 6 2.48 26.13 15.95
CA PHE A 6 2.18 27.28 15.12
C PHE A 6 3.42 27.79 14.36
N VAL A 7 4.59 27.80 15.00
CA VAL A 7 5.85 28.20 14.35
C VAL A 7 6.27 27.19 13.30
N ALA A 8 6.15 25.88 13.55
CA ALA A 8 6.46 24.85 12.58
C ALA A 8 5.51 24.86 11.37
N ALA A 9 4.20 25.06 11.59
CA ALA A 9 3.22 25.21 10.53
C ALA A 9 3.45 26.48 9.72
N ALA A 10 3.82 27.59 10.36
CA ALA A 10 4.14 28.85 9.69
C ALA A 10 5.43 28.73 8.86
N LEU A 11 6.49 28.09 9.38
CA LEU A 11 7.73 27.84 8.63
C LEU A 11 7.51 26.87 7.46
N GLY A 12 6.70 25.84 7.64
CA GLY A 12 6.31 24.94 6.56
C GLY A 12 5.54 25.67 5.44
N SER A 13 4.61 26.55 5.81
CA SER A 13 3.83 27.35 4.87
C SER A 13 4.70 28.36 4.12
N ILE A 14 5.64 29.00 4.79
CA ILE A 14 6.60 29.93 4.19
C ILE A 14 7.51 29.20 3.22
N CYS A 15 8.03 28.03 3.58
CA CYS A 15 8.88 27.21 2.71
C CYS A 15 8.11 26.75 1.46
N TRP A 16 6.82 26.44 1.61
CA TRP A 16 5.93 26.06 0.50
C TRP A 16 5.68 27.23 -0.45
N ILE A 17 5.42 28.43 0.07
CA ILE A 17 5.21 29.66 -0.72
C ILE A 17 6.51 30.04 -1.46
N VAL A 18 7.67 30.03 -0.78
CA VAL A 18 8.97 30.36 -1.37
C VAL A 18 9.33 29.38 -2.49
N SER A 19 9.12 28.08 -2.26
CA SER A 19 9.34 27.07 -3.29
C SER A 19 8.39 27.24 -4.48
N GLY A 20 7.12 27.54 -4.24
CA GLY A 20 6.14 27.83 -5.27
C GLY A 20 6.53 29.05 -6.12
N VAL A 21 6.99 30.13 -5.50
CA VAL A 21 7.45 31.35 -6.17
C VAL A 21 8.71 31.10 -7.00
N ILE A 22 9.67 30.35 -6.49
CA ILE A 22 10.91 29.98 -7.22
C ILE A 22 10.55 29.13 -8.45
N LEU A 23 9.66 28.16 -8.28
CA LEU A 23 9.22 27.30 -9.38
C LEU A 23 8.42 28.07 -10.45
N TYR A 24 7.58 29.01 -10.02
CA TYR A 24 6.85 29.88 -10.93
C TYR A 24 7.81 30.76 -11.75
N LYS A 25 8.83 31.35 -11.11
CA LYS A 25 9.84 32.16 -11.82
C LYS A 25 10.69 31.36 -12.78
N ILE A 26 11.02 30.12 -12.45
CA ILE A 26 11.74 29.21 -13.36
C ILE A 26 10.84 28.87 -14.56
N ALA A 27 9.55 28.59 -14.33
CA ALA A 27 8.59 28.31 -15.41
C ALA A 27 8.43 29.52 -16.36
N GLU A 28 8.28 30.73 -15.80
CA GLU A 28 8.19 31.99 -16.60
C GLU A 28 9.48 32.26 -17.39
N GLY A 29 10.65 31.95 -16.80
CA GLY A 29 11.96 32.06 -17.49
C GLY A 29 12.07 31.13 -18.70
N ILE A 30 11.49 29.92 -18.60
CA ILE A 30 11.50 28.92 -19.68
C ILE A 30 10.51 29.31 -20.78
N GLU A 31 9.30 29.81 -20.43
CA GLU A 31 8.35 30.33 -21.43
C GLU A 31 8.95 31.50 -22.24
N ARG A 32 9.72 32.39 -21.61
CA ARG A 32 10.44 33.47 -22.31
C ARG A 32 11.54 32.94 -23.24
N LEU A 33 12.23 31.90 -22.88
CA LEU A 33 13.25 31.24 -23.73
C LEU A 33 12.58 30.49 -24.90
N GLU A 34 11.41 29.91 -24.71
CA GLU A 34 10.63 29.22 -25.73
C GLU A 34 10.06 30.21 -26.77
N SER A 35 9.71 31.43 -26.34
CA SER A 35 9.25 32.50 -27.25
C SER A 35 10.36 33.12 -28.09
N LEU A 36 11.63 32.99 -27.69
CA LEU A 36 12.81 33.53 -28.38
C LEU A 36 13.48 32.56 -29.36
N GLY A 37 13.19 31.24 -29.30
CA GLY A 37 13.87 30.21 -30.09
C GLY A 37 12.96 29.38 -30.97
N ARG A 38 12.56 29.89 -32.16
CA ARG A 38 11.90 29.09 -33.19
C ARG A 38 12.87 28.53 -34.18
N ASP A 39 13.59 27.47 -33.80
CA ASP A 39 14.30 26.66 -34.79
C ASP A 39 13.98 25.18 -34.59
N LEU A 40 13.53 24.50 -35.66
CA LEU A 40 12.91 23.17 -35.66
C LEU A 40 13.89 22.03 -35.32
N SER A 41 15.17 22.30 -35.28
CA SER A 41 16.21 21.30 -34.88
C SER A 41 16.39 21.14 -33.37
N GLU A 42 15.88 22.06 -32.56
CA GLU A 42 15.96 22.00 -31.09
C GLU A 42 14.76 21.34 -30.40
N THR A 43 13.68 21.06 -31.12
CA THR A 43 12.45 20.51 -30.53
C THR A 43 12.63 19.16 -29.86
N SER A 44 13.57 18.33 -30.31
CA SER A 44 13.86 17.03 -29.66
C SER A 44 14.64 17.19 -28.35
N ARG A 45 15.56 18.16 -28.28
CA ARG A 45 16.30 18.49 -27.05
C ARG A 45 15.42 19.19 -26.03
N LEU A 46 14.53 20.07 -26.47
CA LEU A 46 13.52 20.73 -25.61
C LEU A 46 12.53 19.72 -25.02
N LYS A 47 12.06 18.76 -25.80
CA LYS A 47 11.16 17.73 -25.32
C LYS A 47 11.79 16.85 -24.24
N HIS A 48 13.08 16.57 -24.37
CA HIS A 48 13.83 15.81 -23.33
C HIS A 48 14.08 16.65 -22.07
N SER A 49 14.34 17.95 -22.21
CA SER A 49 14.52 18.86 -21.07
C SER A 49 13.21 19.17 -20.34
N ILE A 50 12.07 19.24 -21.04
CA ILE A 50 10.74 19.39 -20.45
C ILE A 50 10.38 18.14 -19.63
N SER A 51 10.61 16.94 -20.16
CA SER A 51 10.37 15.68 -19.43
C SER A 51 11.24 15.55 -18.18
N ALA A 52 12.51 15.94 -18.23
CA ALA A 52 13.40 15.95 -17.06
C ALA A 52 12.96 17.00 -16.02
N ARG A 53 12.46 18.15 -16.47
CA ARG A 53 11.90 19.22 -15.62
C ARG A 53 10.66 18.75 -14.87
N ASP A 54 9.70 18.10 -15.55
CA ASP A 54 8.46 17.61 -14.95
C ASP A 54 8.76 16.52 -13.90
N GLY A 55 9.77 15.69 -14.16
CA GLY A 55 10.28 14.74 -13.18
C GLY A 55 10.87 15.43 -11.93
N LEU A 56 11.72 16.44 -12.12
CA LEU A 56 12.31 17.21 -11.01
C LEU A 56 11.26 17.97 -10.20
N LEU A 57 10.23 18.51 -10.85
CA LEU A 57 9.11 19.20 -10.19
C LEU A 57 8.27 18.22 -9.38
N MET A 58 8.03 17.01 -9.88
CA MET A 58 7.31 15.97 -9.16
C MET A 58 8.12 15.50 -7.93
N TRP A 59 9.42 15.30 -8.06
CA TRP A 59 10.31 14.95 -6.95
C TRP A 59 10.42 16.06 -5.89
N SER A 60 10.53 17.32 -6.32
CA SER A 60 10.57 18.45 -5.37
C SER A 60 9.25 18.60 -4.60
N ARG A 61 8.09 18.38 -5.25
CA ARG A 61 6.78 18.36 -4.58
C ARG A 61 6.66 17.21 -3.59
N MET A 62 7.13 16.01 -3.93
CA MET A 62 7.17 14.87 -3.00
C MET A 62 8.08 15.14 -1.81
N LEU A 63 9.28 15.70 -2.03
CA LEU A 63 10.20 16.06 -0.96
C LEU A 63 9.63 17.14 -0.05
N LEU A 64 8.94 18.14 -0.60
CA LEU A 64 8.26 19.17 0.19
C LEU A 64 7.08 18.60 0.98
N PHE A 65 6.29 17.72 0.39
CA PHE A 65 5.20 17.06 1.09
C PHE A 65 5.71 16.19 2.24
N THR A 66 6.76 15.40 1.99
CA THR A 66 7.40 14.59 3.03
C THR A 66 8.05 15.46 4.10
N SER A 67 8.74 16.54 3.74
CA SER A 67 9.35 17.44 4.73
C SER A 67 8.29 18.15 5.59
N THR A 68 7.18 18.59 5.01
CA THR A 68 6.07 19.22 5.76
C THR A 68 5.41 18.23 6.73
N LEU A 69 5.39 16.94 6.39
CA LEU A 69 4.88 15.88 7.26
C LEU A 69 5.87 15.51 8.37
N PHE A 70 7.18 15.51 8.06
CA PHE A 70 8.24 15.06 8.98
C PHE A 70 8.81 16.17 9.88
N ILE A 71 8.78 17.45 9.46
CA ILE A 71 9.31 18.55 10.26
C ILE A 71 8.60 18.69 11.62
N PRO A 72 7.25 18.65 11.73
CA PRO A 72 6.59 18.64 13.03
C PRO A 72 6.95 17.44 13.89
N LEU A 73 7.19 16.29 13.26
CA LEU A 73 7.58 15.04 13.91
C LEU A 73 8.99 15.09 14.50
N LEU A 74 9.91 15.86 13.87
CA LEU A 74 11.30 16.04 14.32
C LEU A 74 11.44 17.09 15.44
N ILE A 75 10.53 18.07 15.51
CA ILE A 75 10.62 19.17 16.49
C ILE A 75 10.06 18.77 17.85
N ASP A 76 9.15 17.80 17.92
CA ASP A 76 8.57 17.33 19.18
C ASP A 76 9.19 15.97 19.59
N ILE A 77 10.44 16.04 20.08
CA ILE A 77 11.18 14.86 20.57
C ILE A 77 10.40 14.09 21.66
N PRO A 78 9.73 14.73 22.64
CA PRO A 78 8.86 14.04 23.58
C PRO A 78 7.74 13.24 22.92
N PHE A 79 7.09 13.79 21.89
CA PHE A 79 6.05 13.09 21.13
C PHE A 79 6.56 11.83 20.44
N LEU A 80 7.83 11.81 19.99
CA LEU A 80 8.46 10.63 19.39
C LEU A 80 8.97 9.61 20.41
N THR A 81 9.35 10.07 21.60
CA THR A 81 10.02 9.22 22.61
C THR A 81 9.08 8.68 23.66
N GLU A 82 7.95 9.35 23.93
CA GLU A 82 6.98 8.90 24.92
C GLU A 82 6.36 7.55 24.53
N ARG A 83 6.28 6.66 25.52
CA ARG A 83 5.81 5.27 25.34
C ARG A 83 4.31 5.12 25.55
N TYR A 84 3.67 6.06 26.24
CA TYR A 84 2.28 5.92 26.66
C TYR A 84 1.37 6.74 25.79
N GLN A 85 0.22 6.15 25.44
CA GLN A 85 -0.93 6.87 24.93
C GLN A 85 -1.90 7.04 26.09
N ASP A 86 -1.98 8.22 26.65
CA ASP A 86 -2.96 8.56 27.67
C ASP A 86 -4.11 9.33 27.04
N ILE A 87 -5.30 8.72 27.05
CA ILE A 87 -6.53 9.32 26.49
C ILE A 87 -6.92 10.58 27.28
N PHE A 88 -6.56 10.62 28.58
CA PHE A 88 -6.90 11.74 29.48
C PHE A 88 -5.88 12.87 29.42
N ILE A 89 -4.65 12.60 28.97
CA ILE A 89 -3.56 13.59 28.89
C ILE A 89 -2.96 13.57 27.47
N PRO A 90 -3.67 14.12 26.47
CA PRO A 90 -3.26 14.01 25.05
C PRO A 90 -1.88 14.61 24.75
N TYR A 91 -1.45 15.63 25.52
CA TYR A 91 -0.14 16.28 25.34
C TYR A 91 1.05 15.45 25.85
N ALA A 92 0.80 14.41 26.64
CA ALA A 92 1.82 13.46 27.09
C ALA A 92 1.85 12.18 26.24
N SER A 93 0.96 12.06 25.25
CA SER A 93 0.86 10.88 24.40
C SER A 93 1.90 10.90 23.30
N GLY A 94 2.63 9.77 23.11
CA GLY A 94 3.64 9.60 22.07
C GLY A 94 3.15 8.75 20.91
N ILE A 95 3.73 8.97 19.73
CA ILE A 95 3.43 8.18 18.51
C ILE A 95 4.12 6.82 18.48
N ARG A 96 5.09 6.60 19.34
CA ARG A 96 5.96 5.41 19.32
C ARG A 96 5.18 4.11 19.43
N ALA A 97 4.23 4.02 20.34
CA ALA A 97 3.41 2.81 20.52
C ALA A 97 2.57 2.52 19.27
N ALA A 98 1.94 3.54 18.69
CA ALA A 98 1.14 3.40 17.47
C ALA A 98 2.00 2.97 16.26
N PHE A 99 3.21 3.51 16.13
CA PHE A 99 4.13 3.17 15.06
C PHE A 99 4.56 1.69 15.13
N TYR A 100 5.03 1.23 16.29
CA TYR A 100 5.39 -0.18 16.47
C TYR A 100 4.18 -1.11 16.35
N GLY A 101 3.02 -0.70 16.89
CA GLY A 101 1.77 -1.44 16.75
C GLY A 101 1.40 -1.65 15.27
N THR A 102 1.48 -0.60 14.46
CA THR A 102 1.21 -0.68 13.02
C THR A 102 2.19 -1.64 12.33
N ILE A 103 3.49 -1.57 12.63
CA ILE A 103 4.49 -2.48 12.05
C ILE A 103 4.15 -3.94 12.37
N TRP A 104 3.84 -4.26 13.62
CA TRP A 104 3.50 -5.61 14.03
C TRP A 104 2.22 -6.13 13.39
N VAL A 105 1.14 -5.32 13.41
CA VAL A 105 -0.13 -5.68 12.77
C VAL A 105 0.05 -5.94 11.27
N MET A 106 0.76 -5.05 10.57
CA MET A 106 1.02 -5.19 9.13
C MET A 106 1.91 -6.39 8.82
N SER A 107 2.93 -6.66 9.65
CA SER A 107 3.80 -7.83 9.47
C SER A 107 3.03 -9.14 9.57
N ILE A 108 2.13 -9.26 10.56
CA ILE A 108 1.26 -10.44 10.72
C ILE A 108 0.29 -10.54 9.55
N ALA A 109 -0.34 -9.43 9.16
CA ALA A 109 -1.26 -9.39 8.03
C ALA A 109 -0.59 -9.85 6.73
N MET A 110 0.63 -9.36 6.43
CA MET A 110 1.41 -9.75 5.25
C MET A 110 1.80 -11.23 5.29
N LEU A 111 2.33 -11.69 6.42
CA LEU A 111 2.82 -13.06 6.58
C LEU A 111 1.72 -14.09 6.33
N VAL A 112 0.48 -13.77 6.68
CA VAL A 112 -0.66 -14.67 6.51
C VAL A 112 -1.31 -14.47 5.14
N SER A 113 -1.58 -13.22 4.73
CA SER A 113 -2.37 -12.96 3.52
C SER A 113 -1.62 -13.25 2.23
N ILE A 114 -0.32 -12.88 2.14
CA ILE A 114 0.42 -13.00 0.88
C ILE A 114 0.56 -14.46 0.43
N PRO A 115 1.11 -15.39 1.24
CA PRO A 115 1.31 -16.76 0.77
C PRO A 115 0.00 -17.46 0.45
N ILE A 116 -1.04 -17.25 1.25
CA ILE A 116 -2.36 -17.87 1.02
C ILE A 116 -2.99 -17.32 -0.26
N SER A 117 -2.96 -16.01 -0.44
CA SER A 117 -3.59 -15.34 -1.60
C SER A 117 -2.87 -15.65 -2.91
N VAL A 118 -1.53 -15.59 -2.91
CA VAL A 118 -0.74 -15.93 -4.11
C VAL A 118 -0.90 -17.41 -4.46
N GLY A 119 -0.88 -18.29 -3.45
CA GLY A 119 -1.14 -19.72 -3.66
C GLY A 119 -2.54 -19.98 -4.24
N ALA A 120 -3.56 -19.31 -3.72
CA ALA A 120 -4.93 -19.39 -4.24
C ALA A 120 -5.03 -18.87 -5.69
N ALA A 121 -4.37 -17.75 -6.00
CA ALA A 121 -4.33 -17.20 -7.36
C ALA A 121 -3.67 -18.16 -8.35
N ILE A 122 -2.51 -18.74 -7.99
CA ILE A 122 -1.82 -19.72 -8.80
C ILE A 122 -2.73 -20.94 -9.04
N TYR A 123 -3.37 -21.44 -7.99
CA TYR A 123 -4.28 -22.58 -8.14
C TYR A 123 -5.43 -22.27 -9.08
N LEU A 124 -6.07 -21.12 -8.91
CA LEU A 124 -7.24 -20.73 -9.71
C LEU A 124 -6.89 -20.47 -11.18
N GLU A 125 -5.71 -19.91 -11.49
CA GLU A 125 -5.32 -19.58 -12.87
C GLU A 125 -4.63 -20.75 -13.60
N GLU A 126 -3.76 -21.49 -12.90
CA GLU A 126 -2.94 -22.51 -13.56
C GLU A 126 -3.48 -23.93 -13.41
N TYR A 127 -4.22 -24.25 -12.32
CA TYR A 127 -4.63 -25.62 -12.01
C TYR A 127 -6.14 -25.87 -12.10
N ALA A 128 -6.94 -24.86 -11.77
CA ALA A 128 -8.38 -25.05 -11.70
C ALA A 128 -9.00 -25.32 -13.08
N LYS A 129 -9.88 -26.33 -13.15
CA LYS A 129 -10.67 -26.58 -14.35
C LYS A 129 -11.84 -25.59 -14.41
N PRO A 130 -12.30 -25.18 -15.59
CA PRO A 130 -13.42 -24.26 -15.76
C PRO A 130 -14.77 -24.93 -15.41
N ASN A 131 -14.96 -25.17 -14.10
CA ASN A 131 -16.17 -25.76 -13.53
C ASN A 131 -17.07 -24.70 -12.89
N ARG A 132 -18.32 -25.07 -12.54
CA ARG A 132 -19.27 -24.22 -11.80
C ARG A 132 -18.70 -23.82 -10.45
N THR A 133 -18.02 -24.70 -9.74
CA THR A 133 -17.35 -24.43 -8.46
C THR A 133 -16.25 -23.38 -8.58
N THR A 134 -15.39 -23.47 -9.59
CA THR A 134 -14.34 -22.48 -9.84
C THR A 134 -14.92 -21.10 -10.13
N LYS A 135 -15.98 -21.05 -10.95
CA LYS A 135 -16.70 -19.80 -11.25
C LYS A 135 -17.33 -19.20 -9.97
N LEU A 136 -17.90 -20.05 -9.11
CA LEU A 136 -18.47 -19.60 -7.84
C LEU A 136 -17.39 -19.03 -6.92
N ILE A 137 -16.26 -19.70 -6.75
CA ILE A 137 -15.13 -19.23 -5.95
C ILE A 137 -14.63 -17.88 -6.48
N GLN A 138 -14.48 -17.76 -7.80
CA GLN A 138 -14.07 -16.51 -8.43
C GLN A 138 -15.04 -15.36 -8.12
N ALA A 139 -16.35 -15.62 -8.25
CA ALA A 139 -17.38 -14.65 -7.94
C ALA A 139 -17.36 -14.26 -6.44
N LEU A 140 -17.14 -15.23 -5.54
CA LEU A 140 -17.03 -14.96 -4.11
C LEU A 140 -15.82 -14.09 -3.79
N VAL A 141 -14.65 -14.38 -4.35
CA VAL A 141 -13.44 -13.56 -4.16
C VAL A 141 -13.65 -12.14 -4.66
N THR A 142 -14.26 -11.97 -5.84
CA THR A 142 -14.56 -10.65 -6.40
C THR A 142 -15.55 -9.88 -5.54
N ASN A 143 -16.61 -10.54 -5.05
CA ASN A 143 -17.60 -9.91 -4.18
C ASN A 143 -17.03 -9.54 -2.81
N LEU A 144 -16.15 -10.39 -2.23
CA LEU A 144 -15.48 -10.10 -0.95
C LEU A 144 -14.59 -8.84 -1.03
N ALA A 145 -13.96 -8.57 -2.18
CA ALA A 145 -13.18 -7.35 -2.37
C ALA A 145 -14.03 -6.06 -2.29
N GLY A 146 -15.35 -6.16 -2.51
CA GLY A 146 -16.31 -5.05 -2.40
C GLY A 146 -16.99 -4.91 -1.03
N VAL A 147 -16.72 -5.81 -0.08
CA VAL A 147 -17.35 -5.77 1.25
C VAL A 147 -16.79 -4.58 2.06
N PRO A 148 -17.66 -3.81 2.78
CA PRO A 148 -17.21 -2.75 3.66
C PRO A 148 -16.25 -3.26 4.73
N SER A 149 -15.18 -2.51 5.00
CA SER A 149 -14.10 -2.89 5.94
C SER A 149 -14.58 -3.17 7.36
N ILE A 150 -15.66 -2.47 7.80
CA ILE A 150 -16.27 -2.68 9.11
C ILE A 150 -16.81 -4.10 9.29
N VAL A 151 -17.30 -4.74 8.21
CA VAL A 151 -17.81 -6.12 8.25
C VAL A 151 -16.66 -7.09 8.54
N PHE A 152 -15.48 -6.87 7.96
CA PHE A 152 -14.29 -7.65 8.30
C PHE A 152 -13.87 -7.44 9.76
N GLY A 153 -14.04 -6.23 10.30
CA GLY A 153 -13.82 -5.96 11.73
C GLY A 153 -14.78 -6.76 12.63
N MET A 154 -16.08 -6.79 12.29
CA MET A 154 -17.05 -7.60 13.03
C MET A 154 -16.76 -9.10 12.93
N PHE A 155 -16.36 -9.57 11.76
CA PHE A 155 -15.91 -10.94 11.55
C PHE A 155 -14.67 -11.27 12.41
N GLY A 156 -13.68 -10.38 12.43
CA GLY A 156 -12.49 -10.53 13.26
C GLY A 156 -12.80 -10.54 14.75
N LEU A 157 -13.72 -9.67 15.20
CA LEU A 157 -14.21 -9.66 16.57
C LEU A 157 -14.87 -10.99 16.95
N ALA A 158 -15.70 -11.55 16.07
CA ALA A 158 -16.44 -12.78 16.33
C ALA A 158 -15.54 -14.03 16.34
N ILE A 159 -14.58 -14.10 15.40
CA ILE A 159 -13.75 -15.30 15.20
C ILE A 159 -12.43 -15.24 15.98
N PHE A 160 -11.76 -14.11 16.00
CA PHE A 160 -10.42 -14.02 16.60
C PHE A 160 -10.46 -13.56 18.06
N VAL A 161 -11.31 -12.59 18.39
CA VAL A 161 -11.31 -11.94 19.71
C VAL A 161 -12.16 -12.69 20.72
N LYS A 162 -13.42 -12.98 20.38
CA LYS A 162 -14.37 -13.59 21.31
C LYS A 162 -14.11 -15.08 21.48
N GLN A 163 -14.26 -15.56 22.73
CA GLN A 163 -14.17 -16.98 23.09
C GLN A 163 -15.55 -17.67 23.05
N SER A 164 -16.51 -17.15 22.30
CA SER A 164 -17.85 -17.72 22.22
C SER A 164 -18.03 -18.62 21.00
N GLY A 165 -18.19 -19.91 21.21
CA GLY A 165 -18.51 -20.90 20.16
C GLY A 165 -17.31 -21.24 19.26
N PHE A 166 -17.22 -20.63 18.10
CA PHE A 166 -16.15 -20.88 17.11
C PHE A 166 -14.95 -19.92 17.24
N GLY A 167 -14.97 -18.99 18.20
CA GLY A 167 -13.93 -18.00 18.38
C GLY A 167 -12.62 -18.56 18.96
N LEU A 168 -11.48 -18.06 18.46
CA LEU A 168 -10.15 -18.44 18.95
C LEU A 168 -9.82 -17.89 20.34
N GLY A 169 -10.59 -16.90 20.83
CA GLY A 169 -10.41 -16.34 22.16
C GLY A 169 -9.09 -15.60 22.38
N LEU A 170 -8.51 -15.04 21.32
CA LEU A 170 -7.23 -14.31 21.41
C LEU A 170 -7.34 -12.98 22.16
N GLY A 171 -8.56 -12.56 22.49
CA GLY A 171 -8.81 -11.24 23.06
C GLY A 171 -8.49 -10.10 22.09
N PRO A 172 -8.64 -8.85 22.52
CA PRO A 172 -8.16 -7.69 21.77
C PRO A 172 -6.63 -7.71 21.80
N SER A 173 -6.00 -8.21 20.75
CA SER A 173 -4.54 -8.40 20.64
C SER A 173 -4.04 -8.00 19.26
N VAL A 174 -2.74 -7.67 19.17
CA VAL A 174 -2.06 -7.36 17.91
C VAL A 174 -2.20 -8.53 16.92
N LEU A 175 -2.22 -9.77 17.43
CA LEU A 175 -2.41 -10.96 16.62
C LEU A 175 -3.82 -11.01 16.01
N ALA A 176 -4.88 -10.78 16.82
CA ALA A 176 -6.26 -10.74 16.33
C ALA A 176 -6.46 -9.61 15.30
N ALA A 177 -5.87 -8.44 15.54
CA ALA A 177 -5.88 -7.32 14.61
C ALA A 177 -5.17 -7.66 13.29
N GLY A 178 -3.96 -8.23 13.36
CA GLY A 178 -3.19 -8.63 12.19
C GLY A 178 -3.88 -9.71 11.35
N LEU A 179 -4.49 -10.71 12.00
CA LEU A 179 -5.27 -11.73 11.31
C LEU A 179 -6.52 -11.14 10.62
N THR A 180 -7.22 -10.24 11.28
CA THR A 180 -8.39 -9.56 10.71
C THR A 180 -8.01 -8.74 9.48
N MET A 181 -6.95 -7.96 9.57
CA MET A 181 -6.40 -7.20 8.45
C MET A 181 -5.89 -8.11 7.33
N GLY A 182 -5.27 -9.24 7.69
CA GLY A 182 -4.82 -10.24 6.73
C GLY A 182 -5.96 -10.84 5.92
N VAL A 183 -7.07 -11.23 6.57
CA VAL A 183 -8.26 -11.75 5.89
C VAL A 183 -8.87 -10.71 4.96
N MET A 184 -8.93 -9.43 5.37
CA MET A 184 -9.41 -8.34 4.54
C MET A 184 -8.51 -8.10 3.32
N ALA A 185 -7.19 -8.35 3.44
CA ALA A 185 -6.23 -8.24 2.35
C ALA A 185 -6.40 -9.32 1.28
N MET A 186 -6.76 -10.53 1.70
CA MET A 186 -6.74 -11.72 0.83
C MET A 186 -7.46 -11.54 -0.52
N PRO A 187 -8.70 -11.06 -0.59
CA PRO A 187 -9.39 -10.93 -1.87
C PRO A 187 -8.65 -10.00 -2.85
N ILE A 188 -8.10 -8.91 -2.34
CA ILE A 188 -7.41 -7.91 -3.15
C ILE A 188 -6.11 -8.48 -3.71
N VAL A 189 -5.33 -9.18 -2.87
CA VAL A 189 -4.07 -9.81 -3.28
C VAL A 189 -4.33 -10.98 -4.25
N VAL A 190 -5.41 -11.75 -4.05
CA VAL A 190 -5.80 -12.82 -5.00
C VAL A 190 -6.08 -12.24 -6.37
N LEU A 191 -6.94 -11.22 -6.46
CA LEU A 191 -7.30 -10.61 -7.75
C LEU A 191 -6.08 -9.99 -8.45
N ALA A 192 -5.25 -9.24 -7.73
CA ALA A 192 -4.04 -8.66 -8.30
C ALA A 192 -3.05 -9.73 -8.78
N SER A 193 -2.88 -10.82 -8.03
CA SER A 193 -2.01 -11.93 -8.41
C SER A 193 -2.55 -12.69 -9.62
N GLN A 194 -3.86 -12.89 -9.72
CA GLN A 194 -4.49 -13.49 -10.90
C GLN A 194 -4.24 -12.63 -12.15
N GLU A 195 -4.42 -11.31 -12.06
CA GLU A 195 -4.17 -10.40 -13.17
C GLU A 195 -2.71 -10.43 -13.62
N ALA A 196 -1.77 -10.47 -12.67
CA ALA A 196 -0.35 -10.62 -12.97
C ALA A 196 -0.03 -11.95 -13.64
N LEU A 197 -0.65 -13.06 -13.22
CA LEU A 197 -0.48 -14.37 -13.88
C LEU A 197 -1.08 -14.38 -15.29
N ARG A 198 -2.22 -13.73 -15.51
CA ARG A 198 -2.87 -13.61 -16.84
C ARG A 198 -2.07 -12.78 -17.81
N SER A 199 -1.32 -11.79 -17.33
CA SER A 199 -0.48 -10.94 -18.19
C SER A 199 0.70 -11.67 -18.82
N VAL A 200 1.09 -12.84 -18.31
CA VAL A 200 2.17 -13.66 -18.87
C VAL A 200 1.76 -14.26 -20.23
N PRO A 201 2.53 -14.03 -21.30
CA PRO A 201 2.20 -14.51 -22.63
C PRO A 201 1.98 -16.02 -22.72
N ARG A 202 1.00 -16.45 -23.50
CA ARG A 202 0.73 -17.89 -23.72
C ARG A 202 1.88 -18.59 -24.43
N SER A 203 2.59 -17.91 -25.32
CA SER A 203 3.76 -18.43 -26.01
C SER A 203 4.85 -18.94 -25.08
N LEU A 204 5.04 -18.28 -23.93
CA LEU A 204 5.98 -18.72 -22.90
C LEU A 204 5.57 -20.09 -22.31
N ARG A 205 4.28 -20.28 -22.07
CA ARG A 205 3.76 -21.57 -21.57
C ARG A 205 3.88 -22.67 -22.62
N GLU A 206 3.51 -22.36 -23.84
CA GLU A 206 3.54 -23.31 -24.96
C GLU A 206 4.97 -23.76 -25.32
N SER A 207 5.93 -22.83 -25.30
CA SER A 207 7.34 -23.16 -25.53
C SER A 207 7.92 -24.07 -24.43
N ALA A 208 7.56 -23.83 -23.16
CA ALA A 208 8.00 -24.68 -22.05
C ALA A 208 7.37 -26.09 -22.14
N TYR A 209 6.10 -26.20 -22.52
CA TYR A 209 5.49 -27.52 -22.81
C TYR A 209 6.14 -28.20 -24.00
N GLY A 210 6.53 -27.46 -25.06
CA GLY A 210 7.19 -27.99 -26.26
C GLY A 210 8.54 -28.65 -25.98
N VAL A 211 9.27 -28.21 -24.95
CA VAL A 211 10.52 -28.86 -24.50
C VAL A 211 10.28 -29.98 -23.46
N GLY A 212 9.01 -30.33 -23.19
CA GLY A 212 8.67 -31.46 -22.31
C GLY A 212 8.53 -31.14 -20.82
N CYS A 213 8.46 -29.86 -20.43
CA CYS A 213 8.26 -29.47 -19.04
C CYS A 213 6.90 -29.94 -18.52
N THR A 214 6.88 -30.40 -17.26
CA THR A 214 5.63 -30.70 -16.54
C THR A 214 4.90 -29.41 -16.17
N ARG A 215 3.60 -29.49 -15.90
CA ARG A 215 2.78 -28.33 -15.52
C ARG A 215 3.34 -27.56 -14.34
N TRP A 216 3.85 -28.24 -13.34
CA TRP A 216 4.50 -27.66 -12.17
C TRP A 216 5.79 -26.90 -12.54
N GLN A 217 6.63 -27.48 -13.40
CA GLN A 217 7.85 -26.83 -13.87
C GLN A 217 7.53 -25.57 -14.68
N VAL A 218 6.54 -25.62 -15.58
CA VAL A 218 6.11 -24.45 -16.35
C VAL A 218 5.66 -23.33 -15.40
N THR A 219 4.81 -23.67 -14.42
CA THR A 219 4.30 -22.67 -13.46
C THR A 219 5.43 -22.09 -12.59
N LYS A 220 6.26 -22.95 -11.98
CA LYS A 220 7.28 -22.55 -11.02
C LYS A 220 8.46 -21.81 -11.68
N ASP A 221 8.95 -22.35 -12.80
CA ASP A 221 10.24 -21.92 -13.37
C ASP A 221 10.07 -20.85 -14.46
N HIS A 222 8.88 -20.73 -15.06
CA HIS A 222 8.62 -19.79 -16.16
C HIS A 222 7.53 -18.77 -15.85
N VAL A 223 6.33 -19.22 -15.46
CA VAL A 223 5.17 -18.32 -15.28
C VAL A 223 5.33 -17.48 -14.02
N LEU A 224 5.62 -18.09 -12.89
CA LEU A 224 5.70 -17.40 -11.60
C LEU A 224 6.82 -16.35 -11.56
N PRO A 225 8.06 -16.61 -12.03
CA PRO A 225 9.10 -15.58 -12.09
C PRO A 225 8.72 -14.42 -13.02
N SER A 226 8.06 -14.70 -14.15
CA SER A 226 7.60 -13.67 -15.09
C SER A 226 6.45 -12.83 -14.53
N ALA A 227 5.56 -13.40 -13.71
CA ALA A 227 4.46 -12.72 -13.06
C ALA A 227 4.87 -11.99 -11.77
N MET A 228 6.02 -12.34 -11.17
CA MET A 228 6.46 -11.85 -9.87
C MET A 228 6.46 -10.31 -9.75
N PRO A 229 6.95 -9.53 -10.72
CA PRO A 229 6.89 -8.06 -10.62
C PRO A 229 5.46 -7.54 -10.48
N GLY A 230 4.51 -8.12 -11.22
CA GLY A 230 3.08 -7.75 -11.12
C GLY A 230 2.46 -8.17 -9.79
N ILE A 231 2.77 -9.38 -9.30
CA ILE A 231 2.32 -9.87 -7.99
C ILE A 231 2.83 -8.96 -6.88
N MET A 232 4.11 -8.59 -6.89
CA MET A 232 4.72 -7.69 -5.90
C MET A 232 4.05 -6.32 -5.92
N THR A 233 3.85 -5.73 -7.11
CA THR A 233 3.17 -4.45 -7.25
C THR A 233 1.74 -4.51 -6.71
N GLY A 234 0.97 -5.52 -7.08
CA GLY A 234 -0.39 -5.71 -6.58
C GLY A 234 -0.46 -5.91 -5.07
N THR A 235 0.50 -6.67 -4.52
CA THR A 235 0.63 -6.87 -3.07
C THR A 235 0.94 -5.57 -2.33
N ILE A 236 1.87 -4.76 -2.84
CA ILE A 236 2.21 -3.45 -2.25
C ILE A 236 1.00 -2.52 -2.26
N LEU A 237 0.25 -2.48 -3.37
CA LEU A 237 -0.98 -1.67 -3.46
C LEU A 237 -2.05 -2.14 -2.47
N ALA A 238 -2.25 -3.46 -2.32
CA ALA A 238 -3.18 -4.03 -1.35
C ALA A 238 -2.78 -3.64 0.09
N MET A 239 -1.51 -3.75 0.44
CA MET A 239 -0.99 -3.41 1.76
C MET A 239 -1.09 -1.91 2.05
N SER A 240 -0.77 -1.07 1.07
CA SER A 240 -0.92 0.39 1.19
C SER A 240 -2.36 0.78 1.49
N ARG A 241 -3.34 0.14 0.84
CA ARG A 241 -4.76 0.36 1.11
C ARG A 241 -5.13 -0.03 2.54
N ILE A 242 -4.73 -1.23 2.98
CA ILE A 242 -5.07 -1.75 4.31
C ILE A 242 -4.42 -0.93 5.42
N MET A 243 -3.20 -0.44 5.20
CA MET A 243 -2.51 0.42 6.17
C MET A 243 -3.28 1.71 6.50
N GLY A 244 -4.11 2.20 5.56
CA GLY A 244 -5.00 3.34 5.78
C GLY A 244 -6.33 3.03 6.47
N GLU A 245 -6.66 1.76 6.69
CA GLU A 245 -7.97 1.33 7.22
C GLU A 245 -7.96 1.25 8.76
N ALA A 246 -8.67 2.17 9.39
CA ALA A 246 -8.81 2.18 10.86
C ALA A 246 -10.04 1.39 11.35
N ALA A 247 -11.10 1.26 10.52
CA ALA A 247 -12.39 0.71 10.96
C ALA A 247 -12.31 -0.71 11.53
N PRO A 248 -11.62 -1.69 10.93
CA PRO A 248 -11.50 -3.02 11.52
C PRO A 248 -10.72 -3.04 12.84
N LEU A 249 -9.71 -2.19 12.97
CA LEU A 249 -8.89 -2.10 14.19
C LEU A 249 -9.69 -1.57 15.38
N VAL A 250 -10.55 -0.57 15.14
CA VAL A 250 -11.45 -0.01 16.16
C VAL A 250 -12.43 -1.08 16.64
N VAL A 251 -13.05 -1.83 15.73
CA VAL A 251 -14.03 -2.89 16.06
C VAL A 251 -13.38 -4.04 16.84
N VAL A 252 -12.16 -4.43 16.49
CA VAL A 252 -11.39 -5.49 17.18
C VAL A 252 -10.91 -5.02 18.55
N GLY A 253 -10.93 -3.71 18.84
CA GLY A 253 -10.46 -3.14 20.10
C GLY A 253 -8.93 -3.02 20.18
N ALA A 254 -8.23 -3.08 19.06
CA ALA A 254 -6.76 -2.96 19.02
C ALA A 254 -6.26 -1.53 19.21
N THR A 255 -7.16 -0.55 19.33
CA THR A 255 -6.82 0.86 19.54
C THR A 255 -6.59 1.22 21.02
N ALA A 256 -6.91 0.30 21.94
CA ALA A 256 -6.83 0.52 23.39
C ALA A 256 -5.61 -0.16 24.05
N MET A 257 -4.62 -0.55 23.27
CA MET A 257 -3.42 -1.25 23.74
C MET A 257 -2.19 -0.38 23.67
#